data_aebe4ff770ad935a2462bb23ca742d76
#
_entry.id   aebe4ff770ad935a2462bb23ca742d76
#
_cell.length_a   1.000
_cell.length_b   1.000
_cell.length_c   1.000
_cell.angle_alpha   90.00
_cell.angle_beta   90.00
_cell.angle_gamma   90.00
#
_symmetry.space_group_name_H-M   'P 1'
#
loop_
_entity.id
_entity.type
_entity.pdbx_description
1 polymer ?
#
loop_
_entity_poly.entity_id
_entity_poly.type
_entity_poly.pdbx_seq_one_letter_code
_entity_poly.pdbx_strand_id
1 'polypeptide(L)'
;DRTEYFQCIHTAYFCERIALKLGLDKDALKCAGLYHKKGWELMNLQGESFPKGAKEILEEYKEDQKYRRKETVVLYCSDAVVSAILLLSQKEPDKKPDYDQVIDKIFERIRVKGFVNECDLSLRDWNRMQKIFKEEKLYYDFLR
;
A
#
# COMPACT_ATOMS: atom_id res chain seq x y z
N ASP A 1 -1.41 -17.94 6.21
CA ASP A 1 -1.22 -17.29 7.49
C ASP A 1 -2.24 -16.18 7.69
N ARG A 2 -2.85 -16.18 8.86
CA ARG A 2 -3.91 -15.24 9.20
C ARG A 2 -3.43 -13.78 9.19
N THR A 3 -2.21 -13.56 9.66
CA THR A 3 -1.61 -12.22 9.69
C THR A 3 -1.42 -11.69 8.28
N GLU A 4 -0.94 -12.51 7.36
CA GLU A 4 -0.78 -12.11 5.96
C GLU A 4 -2.12 -11.81 5.30
N TYR A 5 -3.13 -12.60 5.62
CA TYR A 5 -4.48 -12.39 5.08
C TYR A 5 -5.02 -11.01 5.50
N PHE A 6 -4.93 -10.67 6.77
CA PHE A 6 -5.37 -9.37 7.25
C PHE A 6 -4.54 -8.24 6.66
N GLN A 7 -3.23 -8.44 6.55
CA GLN A 7 -2.34 -7.48 5.92
C GLN A 7 -2.82 -7.16 4.50
N CYS A 8 -3.14 -8.17 3.73
CA CYS A 8 -3.56 -8.01 2.35
C CYS A 8 -4.90 -7.28 2.24
N ILE A 9 -5.87 -7.64 3.08
CA ILE A 9 -7.18 -6.99 3.05
C ILE A 9 -7.07 -5.49 3.33
N HIS A 10 -6.31 -5.13 4.34
CA HIS A 10 -6.18 -3.72 4.72
C HIS A 10 -5.33 -2.94 3.72
N THR A 11 -4.30 -3.56 3.17
CA THR A 11 -3.53 -2.95 2.10
C THR A 11 -4.41 -2.69 0.88
N ALA A 12 -5.26 -3.66 0.50
CA ALA A 12 -6.18 -3.50 -0.63
C ALA A 12 -7.17 -2.36 -0.41
N TYR A 13 -7.64 -2.18 0.82
CA TYR A 13 -8.54 -1.08 1.16
C TYR A 13 -7.90 0.27 0.81
N PHE A 14 -6.66 0.49 1.26
CA PHE A 14 -5.96 1.74 0.98
C PHE A 14 -5.61 1.89 -0.49
N CYS A 15 -5.21 0.80 -1.15
CA CYS A 15 -4.91 0.83 -2.58
C CYS A 15 -6.12 1.32 -3.38
N GLU A 16 -7.30 0.78 -3.10
CA GLU A 16 -8.52 1.19 -3.78
C GLU A 16 -8.87 2.64 -3.48
N ARG A 17 -8.82 3.03 -2.22
CA ARG A 17 -9.18 4.37 -1.79
C ARG A 17 -8.27 5.43 -2.42
N ILE A 18 -6.96 5.19 -2.40
CA ILE A 18 -6.01 6.12 -2.99
C ILE A 18 -6.17 6.17 -4.51
N ALA A 19 -6.37 5.02 -5.15
CA ALA A 19 -6.60 4.98 -6.59
C ALA A 19 -7.80 5.84 -6.99
N LEU A 20 -8.90 5.75 -6.24
CA LEU A 20 -10.08 6.58 -6.49
C LEU A 20 -9.77 8.07 -6.36
N LYS A 21 -8.99 8.46 -5.37
CA LYS A 21 -8.65 9.87 -5.13
C LYS A 21 -7.65 10.43 -6.12
N LEU A 22 -6.72 9.60 -6.61
CA LEU A 22 -5.68 10.04 -7.53
C LEU A 22 -6.01 9.76 -9.00
N GLY A 23 -7.16 9.16 -9.29
CA GLY A 23 -7.54 8.85 -10.67
C GLY A 23 -6.75 7.71 -11.28
N LEU A 24 -6.33 6.75 -10.47
CA LEU A 24 -5.60 5.56 -10.94
C LEU A 24 -6.55 4.38 -11.13
N ASP A 25 -6.02 3.27 -11.62
CA ASP A 25 -6.80 2.05 -11.85
C ASP A 25 -7.12 1.36 -10.53
N LYS A 26 -8.32 1.64 -9.99
CA LYS A 26 -8.72 1.14 -8.68
C LYS A 26 -8.86 -0.38 -8.62
N ASP A 27 -9.34 -1.00 -9.70
CA ASP A 27 -9.55 -2.44 -9.72
C ASP A 27 -8.22 -3.19 -9.76
N ALA A 28 -7.28 -2.71 -10.57
CA ALA A 28 -5.94 -3.26 -10.63
C ALA A 28 -5.21 -3.09 -9.28
N LEU A 29 -5.32 -1.91 -8.68
CA LEU A 29 -4.66 -1.63 -7.40
C LEU A 29 -5.26 -2.43 -6.26
N LYS A 30 -6.58 -2.53 -6.18
CA LYS A 30 -7.23 -3.34 -5.16
C LYS A 30 -6.80 -4.80 -5.27
N CYS A 31 -6.82 -5.34 -6.49
CA CYS A 31 -6.40 -6.70 -6.75
C CYS A 31 -4.92 -6.92 -6.36
N ALA A 32 -4.05 -6.00 -6.75
CA ALA A 32 -2.64 -6.09 -6.39
C ALA A 32 -2.46 -6.07 -4.86
N GLY A 33 -3.21 -5.23 -4.14
CA GLY A 33 -3.17 -5.21 -2.69
C GLY A 33 -3.60 -6.53 -2.06
N LEU A 34 -4.65 -7.14 -2.59
CA LEU A 34 -5.13 -8.42 -2.07
C LEU A 34 -4.13 -9.55 -2.25
N TYR A 35 -3.34 -9.51 -3.33
CA TYR A 35 -2.48 -10.63 -3.69
C TYR A 35 -0.98 -10.36 -3.56
N HIS A 36 -0.57 -9.22 -2.98
CA HIS A 36 0.84 -8.85 -3.00
C HIS A 36 1.74 -9.74 -2.14
N LYS A 37 1.20 -10.49 -1.19
CA LYS A 37 2.00 -11.41 -0.36
C LYS A 37 2.13 -12.80 -0.96
N LYS A 38 1.05 -13.35 -1.53
CA LYS A 38 1.04 -14.71 -2.08
C LYS A 38 0.44 -14.79 -3.47
N GLY A 39 0.23 -13.66 -4.10
CA GLY A 39 -0.62 -13.60 -5.26
C GLY A 39 0.00 -14.06 -6.55
N TRP A 40 1.32 -14.05 -6.62
CA TRP A 40 1.98 -14.37 -7.87
C TRP A 40 1.60 -15.75 -8.40
N GLU A 41 1.66 -16.74 -7.51
CA GLU A 41 1.31 -18.11 -7.86
C GLU A 41 -0.18 -18.25 -8.19
N LEU A 42 -1.03 -17.59 -7.40
CA LEU A 42 -2.47 -17.60 -7.62
C LEU A 42 -2.84 -16.93 -8.94
N MET A 43 -2.16 -15.84 -9.30
CA MET A 43 -2.40 -15.17 -10.57
C MET A 43 -2.07 -16.07 -11.75
N ASN A 44 -0.98 -16.81 -11.68
CA ASN A 44 -0.61 -17.75 -12.73
C ASN A 44 -1.63 -18.88 -12.86
N LEU A 45 -2.23 -19.30 -11.75
CA LEU A 45 -3.25 -20.36 -11.77
C LEU A 45 -4.58 -19.89 -12.31
N GLN A 46 -4.94 -18.63 -12.06
CA GLN A 46 -6.24 -18.10 -12.48
C GLN A 46 -6.23 -17.42 -13.85
N GLY A 47 -5.04 -17.14 -14.37
CA GLY A 47 -4.88 -16.63 -15.74
C GLY A 47 -5.60 -15.29 -15.97
N GLU A 48 -6.62 -15.32 -16.82
CA GLU A 48 -7.30 -14.10 -17.29
C GLU A 48 -8.29 -13.48 -16.30
N SER A 49 -8.51 -14.10 -15.15
CA SER A 49 -9.51 -13.61 -14.19
C SER A 49 -9.08 -12.35 -13.44
N PHE A 50 -7.82 -11.94 -13.55
CA PHE A 50 -7.32 -10.75 -12.88
C PHE A 50 -7.41 -9.51 -13.77
N PRO A 51 -7.64 -8.30 -13.18
CA PRO A 51 -7.53 -7.06 -13.93
C PRO A 51 -6.16 -6.93 -14.60
N LYS A 52 -6.15 -6.43 -15.81
CA LYS A 52 -4.94 -6.40 -16.66
C LYS A 52 -3.74 -5.74 -15.97
N GLY A 53 -3.97 -4.64 -15.29
CA GLY A 53 -2.89 -3.89 -14.66
C GLY A 53 -2.35 -4.53 -13.38
N ALA A 54 -3.10 -5.42 -12.75
CA ALA A 54 -2.69 -6.00 -11.46
C ALA A 54 -1.41 -6.81 -11.58
N LYS A 55 -1.29 -7.60 -12.64
CA LYS A 55 -0.10 -8.41 -12.88
C LYS A 55 1.14 -7.54 -13.04
N GLU A 56 1.03 -6.46 -13.79
CA GLU A 56 2.14 -5.55 -14.03
C GLU A 56 2.59 -4.86 -12.74
N ILE A 57 1.64 -4.47 -11.90
CA ILE A 57 1.95 -3.87 -10.59
C ILE A 57 2.70 -4.87 -9.73
N LEU A 58 2.23 -6.10 -9.65
CA LEU A 58 2.84 -7.13 -8.80
C LEU A 58 4.22 -7.54 -9.31
N GLU A 59 4.42 -7.59 -10.64
CA GLU A 59 5.74 -7.87 -11.20
C GLU A 59 6.76 -6.81 -10.79
N GLU A 60 6.39 -5.54 -10.91
CA GLU A 60 7.28 -4.46 -10.50
C GLU A 60 7.53 -4.46 -8.99
N TYR A 61 6.47 -4.67 -8.21
CA TYR A 61 6.57 -4.70 -6.76
C TYR A 61 7.54 -5.77 -6.26
N LYS A 62 7.55 -6.91 -6.92
CA LYS A 62 8.42 -8.03 -6.56
C LYS A 62 9.90 -7.73 -6.75
N GLU A 63 10.24 -6.87 -7.70
CA GLU A 63 11.64 -6.58 -8.05
C GLU A 63 12.38 -5.77 -6.98
N ASP A 64 11.66 -5.16 -6.05
CA ASP A 64 12.24 -4.39 -4.94
C ASP A 64 13.25 -3.34 -5.39
N GLN A 65 12.89 -2.61 -6.44
CA GLN A 65 13.73 -1.57 -7.03
C GLN A 65 13.00 -0.22 -7.01
N LYS A 66 13.56 0.75 -7.74
CA LYS A 66 12.88 2.03 -7.93
C LYS A 66 11.67 1.82 -8.82
N TYR A 67 10.51 2.18 -8.33
CA TYR A 67 9.25 1.94 -9.03
C TYR A 67 8.97 3.04 -10.05
N ARG A 68 8.54 2.64 -11.24
CA ARG A 68 8.16 3.57 -12.31
C ARG A 68 6.66 3.81 -12.33
N ARG A 69 5.87 2.80 -11.95
CA ARG A 69 4.41 2.91 -11.96
C ARG A 69 3.91 3.60 -10.72
N LYS A 70 3.01 4.57 -10.92
CA LYS A 70 2.35 5.23 -9.78
C LYS A 70 1.63 4.22 -8.90
N GLU A 71 0.97 3.25 -9.53
CA GLU A 71 0.23 2.21 -8.81
C GLU A 71 1.14 1.39 -7.90
N THR A 72 2.34 1.08 -8.36
CA THR A 72 3.28 0.32 -7.53
C THR A 72 3.73 1.12 -6.31
N VAL A 73 3.93 2.43 -6.48
CA VAL A 73 4.24 3.32 -5.36
C VAL A 73 3.09 3.33 -4.36
N VAL A 74 1.85 3.38 -4.83
CA VAL A 74 0.66 3.34 -3.96
C VAL A 74 0.63 2.03 -3.18
N LEU A 75 0.88 0.91 -3.83
CA LEU A 75 0.92 -0.39 -3.17
C LEU A 75 2.01 -0.44 -2.10
N TYR A 76 3.20 0.06 -2.43
CA TYR A 76 4.32 0.07 -1.47
C TYR A 76 4.00 0.91 -0.24
N CYS A 77 3.48 2.11 -0.44
CA CYS A 77 3.11 2.99 0.67
C CYS A 77 2.00 2.37 1.52
N SER A 78 0.99 1.79 0.89
CA SER A 78 -0.13 1.16 1.59
C SER A 78 0.34 -0.03 2.44
N ASP A 79 1.18 -0.89 1.87
CA ASP A 79 1.75 -2.01 2.60
C ASP A 79 2.59 -1.52 3.79
N ALA A 80 3.40 -0.49 3.59
CA ALA A 80 4.26 0.04 4.63
C ALA A 80 3.44 0.62 5.80
N VAL A 81 2.40 1.38 5.50
CA VAL A 81 1.55 1.98 6.54
C VAL A 81 0.80 0.91 7.31
N VAL A 82 0.15 -0.02 6.62
CA VAL A 82 -0.60 -1.10 7.26
C VAL A 82 0.32 -1.97 8.12
N SER A 83 1.48 -2.34 7.59
CA SER A 83 2.46 -3.15 8.33
C SER A 83 2.91 -2.47 9.60
N ALA A 84 3.22 -1.17 9.54
CA ALA A 84 3.69 -0.42 10.70
C ALA A 84 2.62 -0.35 11.78
N ILE A 85 1.37 -0.08 11.41
CA ILE A 85 0.29 0.05 12.36
C ILE A 85 -0.02 -1.29 13.03
N LEU A 86 -0.06 -2.37 12.24
CA LEU A 86 -0.30 -3.70 12.80
C LEU A 86 0.83 -4.12 13.74
N LEU A 87 2.07 -3.82 13.38
CA LEU A 87 3.23 -4.13 14.24
C LEU A 87 3.18 -3.37 15.56
N LEU A 88 2.87 -2.08 15.51
CA LEU A 88 2.75 -1.26 16.71
C LEU A 88 1.62 -1.75 17.61
N SER A 89 0.51 -2.17 17.02
CA SER A 89 -0.62 -2.72 17.77
C SER A 89 -0.25 -3.98 18.51
N GLN A 90 0.59 -4.82 17.92
CA GLN A 90 1.04 -6.06 18.54
C GLN A 90 2.06 -5.80 19.67
N LYS A 91 2.94 -4.84 19.48
CA LYS A 91 3.98 -4.53 20.45
C LYS A 91 3.46 -3.78 21.67
N GLU A 92 2.56 -2.85 21.46
CA GLU A 92 2.02 -2.00 22.53
C GLU A 92 0.49 -1.91 22.39
N PRO A 93 -0.25 -2.99 22.72
CA PRO A 93 -1.69 -3.02 22.49
C PRO A 93 -2.49 -1.99 23.27
N ASP A 94 -1.94 -1.54 24.41
CA ASP A 94 -2.64 -0.59 25.28
C ASP A 94 -2.31 0.86 24.95
N LYS A 95 -1.40 1.10 23.99
CA LYS A 95 -0.96 2.43 23.63
C LYS A 95 -1.38 2.78 22.23
N LYS A 96 -2.10 3.89 22.09
CA LYS A 96 -2.50 4.40 20.78
C LYS A 96 -1.31 5.11 20.14
N PRO A 97 -0.89 4.69 18.93
CA PRO A 97 0.20 5.37 18.23
C PRO A 97 -0.18 6.79 17.81
N ASP A 98 0.82 7.63 17.66
CA ASP A 98 0.67 8.87 16.92
C ASP A 98 0.71 8.55 15.43
N TYR A 99 -0.45 8.37 14.82
CA TYR A 99 -0.56 7.94 13.44
C TYR A 99 0.10 8.92 12.47
N ASP A 100 -0.08 10.21 12.70
CA ASP A 100 0.54 11.23 11.85
C ASP A 100 2.07 11.09 11.84
N GLN A 101 2.65 10.88 13.01
CA GLN A 101 4.11 10.70 13.12
C GLN A 101 4.58 9.43 12.42
N VAL A 102 3.84 8.33 12.57
CA VAL A 102 4.16 7.07 11.92
C VAL A 102 4.16 7.24 10.40
N ILE A 103 3.12 7.89 9.89
CA ILE A 103 2.96 8.11 8.45
C ILE A 103 4.06 9.03 7.91
N ASP A 104 4.35 10.12 8.63
CA ASP A 104 5.42 11.04 8.23
C ASP A 104 6.77 10.33 8.13
N LYS A 105 7.08 9.48 9.10
CA LYS A 105 8.34 8.73 9.10
C LYS A 105 8.42 7.75 7.94
N ILE A 106 7.32 7.08 7.62
CA ILE A 106 7.27 6.15 6.51
C ILE A 106 7.50 6.87 5.19
N PHE A 107 6.79 7.97 4.95
CA PHE A 107 6.91 8.74 3.71
C PHE A 107 8.31 9.33 3.55
N GLU A 108 8.88 9.85 4.65
CA GLU A 108 10.26 10.34 4.61
C GLU A 108 11.27 9.24 4.27
N ARG A 109 11.11 8.07 4.87
CA ARG A 109 12.00 6.94 4.59
C ARG A 109 11.91 6.50 3.13
N ILE A 110 10.70 6.42 2.59
CA ILE A 110 10.51 6.02 1.19
C ILE A 110 11.16 7.03 0.25
N ARG A 111 10.99 8.33 0.54
CA ARG A 111 11.59 9.39 -0.24
C ARG A 111 13.13 9.32 -0.20
N VAL A 112 13.69 9.16 0.98
CA VAL A 112 15.14 9.10 1.17
C VAL A 112 15.76 7.89 0.47
N LYS A 113 15.08 6.75 0.49
CA LYS A 113 15.57 5.55 -0.19
C LYS A 113 15.48 5.62 -1.71
N GLY A 114 14.75 6.59 -2.24
CA GLY A 114 14.67 6.82 -3.67
C GLY A 114 13.74 5.90 -4.43
N PHE A 115 12.83 5.20 -3.77
CA PHE A 115 11.88 4.31 -4.44
C PHE A 115 11.01 5.02 -5.47
N VAL A 116 10.77 6.31 -5.29
CA VAL A 116 9.87 7.10 -6.14
C VAL A 116 10.63 7.97 -7.16
N ASN A 117 11.96 7.91 -7.18
CA ASN A 117 12.76 8.84 -7.99
C ASN A 117 12.55 8.69 -9.49
N GLU A 118 12.12 7.52 -9.96
CA GLU A 118 11.89 7.27 -11.38
C GLU A 118 10.40 7.23 -11.74
N CYS A 119 9.54 7.55 -10.78
CA CYS A 119 8.10 7.61 -10.98
C CYS A 119 7.69 9.04 -11.31
N ASP A 120 6.76 9.20 -12.24
CA ASP A 120 6.24 10.52 -12.59
C ASP A 120 5.08 10.98 -11.70
N LEU A 121 4.97 10.39 -10.52
CA LEU A 121 4.02 10.83 -9.51
C LEU A 121 4.38 12.27 -9.09
N SER A 122 3.43 13.18 -9.22
CA SER A 122 3.68 14.57 -8.88
C SER A 122 3.87 14.74 -7.37
N LEU A 123 4.58 15.80 -6.98
CA LEU A 123 4.69 16.16 -5.57
C LEU A 123 3.31 16.40 -4.96
N ARG A 124 2.41 16.98 -5.74
CA ARG A 124 1.03 17.21 -5.30
C ARG A 124 0.33 15.90 -4.95
N ASP A 125 0.44 14.89 -5.81
CA ASP A 125 -0.19 13.60 -5.58
C ASP A 125 0.49 12.84 -4.44
N TRP A 126 1.81 12.96 -4.33
CA TRP A 126 2.54 12.40 -3.19
C TRP A 126 2.02 12.97 -1.87
N ASN A 127 1.88 14.30 -1.81
CA ASN A 127 1.37 14.96 -0.60
C ASN A 127 -0.10 14.62 -0.33
N ARG A 128 -0.91 14.49 -1.38
CA ARG A 128 -2.31 14.07 -1.24
C ARG A 128 -2.40 12.67 -0.67
N MET A 129 -1.58 11.75 -1.15
CA MET A 129 -1.55 10.38 -0.66
C MET A 129 -1.21 10.35 0.83
N GLN A 130 -0.18 11.08 1.24
CA GLN A 130 0.19 11.18 2.65
C GLN A 130 -0.96 11.69 3.51
N LYS A 131 -1.66 12.70 3.02
CA LYS A 131 -2.83 13.26 3.71
C LYS A 131 -3.97 12.24 3.82
N ILE A 132 -4.22 11.47 2.77
CA ILE A 132 -5.26 10.45 2.77
C ILE A 132 -4.97 9.43 3.88
N PHE A 133 -3.74 8.96 4.00
CA PHE A 133 -3.38 8.06 5.08
C PHE A 133 -3.64 8.67 6.46
N LYS A 134 -3.36 9.95 6.64
CA LYS A 134 -3.57 10.63 7.93
C LYS A 134 -5.05 10.81 8.26
N GLU A 135 -5.91 10.83 7.26
CA GLU A 135 -7.35 10.99 7.47
C GLU A 135 -8.05 9.71 7.94
N GLU A 136 -7.35 8.59 7.99
CA GLU A 136 -7.94 7.27 8.27
C GLU A 136 -7.73 6.80 9.71
N LYS A 137 -7.70 7.73 10.67
CA LYS A 137 -7.43 7.41 12.07
C LYS A 137 -8.44 6.43 12.67
N LEU A 138 -9.70 6.57 12.32
CA LEU A 138 -10.74 5.65 12.81
C LEU A 138 -10.51 4.23 12.26
N TYR A 139 -10.07 4.13 11.03
CA TYR A 139 -9.75 2.83 10.45
C TYR A 139 -8.60 2.17 11.20
N TYR A 140 -7.55 2.92 11.51
CA TYR A 140 -6.41 2.41 12.26
C TYR A 140 -6.81 1.97 13.66
N ASP A 141 -7.68 2.71 14.32
CA ASP A 141 -8.19 2.31 15.63
C ASP A 141 -8.93 0.97 15.55
N PHE A 142 -9.59 0.70 14.43
CA PHE A 142 -10.24 -0.58 14.17
C PHE A 142 -9.25 -1.74 14.03
N LEU A 143 -8.06 -1.47 13.49
CA LEU A 143 -7.04 -2.48 13.29
C LEU A 143 -6.37 -2.93 14.59
N ARG A 144 -6.53 -2.18 15.64
CA ARG A 144 -5.89 -2.45 16.94
C ARG A 144 -6.66 -3.51 17.76
#